data_9595c269d2f8627b8ce7044d1902e010
#
_entry.id   9595c269d2f8627b8ce7044d1902e010
#
_cell.length_a   1.000
_cell.length_b   1.000
_cell.length_c   1.000
_cell.angle_alpha   90.00
_cell.angle_beta   90.00
_cell.angle_gamma   90.00
#
_symmetry.space_group_name_H-M   'P 1'
#
loop_
_entity.id
_entity.type
_entity.pdbx_description
1 polymer ?
#
loop_
_entity_poly.entity_id
_entity_poly.type
_entity_poly.pdbx_seq_one_letter_code
_entity_poly.pdbx_strand_id
1 'polypeptide(L)'
;MPQQPWYKDWFNSPFYHKLYFERDEKEAEAFIKKLIAHLQPPPNSRMLDVACGKGRHSKTLASMGFTVTGIDISPDSIAFAKQFEKDNLDFFVHDMRLPSWGNYFDYAFNFFTSFGYFKTRREHDDAFRTIARSLKPGGKFVIDYLNTHYAEEHRVNNEIKQVNGTNYTIHRWDDAEHFYKKIAVADPSLKEEEEYTEIVAKFSLGDFTDMLSFQGMQVLEVFGDYQFNPYDVRKTPRLIIVARKEELDKGDKEKRLYSDGRRTDALT
;
A
#
# COMPACT_ATOMS: atom_id res chain seq x y z
N MET A 1 25.36 -4.85 -13.46
CA MET A 1 23.91 -5.12 -13.43
C MET A 1 23.28 -4.03 -12.55
N PRO A 2 22.13 -3.44 -12.88
CA PRO A 2 21.49 -2.50 -11.96
C PRO A 2 21.17 -3.23 -10.66
N GLN A 3 21.58 -2.65 -9.55
CA GLN A 3 21.33 -3.19 -8.21
C GLN A 3 19.82 -3.34 -8.00
N GLN A 4 19.37 -4.51 -7.58
CA GLN A 4 17.94 -4.73 -7.31
C GLN A 4 17.45 -3.73 -6.25
N PRO A 5 16.20 -3.28 -6.33
CA PRO A 5 15.65 -2.42 -5.29
C PRO A 5 15.66 -3.14 -3.94
N TRP A 6 16.13 -2.47 -2.88
CA TRP A 6 16.28 -3.01 -1.53
C TRP A 6 15.04 -3.72 -0.98
N TYR A 7 13.85 -3.23 -1.34
CA TYR A 7 12.58 -3.77 -0.86
C TYR A 7 12.29 -5.18 -1.41
N LYS A 8 12.83 -5.55 -2.58
CA LYS A 8 12.65 -6.91 -3.15
C LYS A 8 13.39 -7.94 -2.32
N ASP A 9 14.63 -7.66 -1.93
CA ASP A 9 15.45 -8.57 -1.17
C ASP A 9 14.94 -8.69 0.27
N TRP A 10 14.62 -7.55 0.90
CA TRP A 10 14.15 -7.52 2.28
C TRP A 10 12.76 -8.14 2.46
N PHE A 11 11.76 -7.73 1.68
CA PHE A 11 10.39 -8.25 1.83
C PHE A 11 10.25 -9.72 1.43
N ASN A 12 11.22 -10.27 0.69
CA ASN A 12 11.29 -11.69 0.39
C ASN A 12 12.17 -12.47 1.39
N SER A 13 12.85 -11.79 2.32
CA SER A 13 13.72 -12.42 3.31
C SER A 13 12.89 -13.18 4.37
N PRO A 14 13.31 -14.40 4.78
CA PRO A 14 12.71 -15.12 5.90
C PRO A 14 12.81 -14.32 7.21
N PHE A 15 13.83 -13.47 7.36
CA PHE A 15 14.03 -12.63 8.53
C PHE A 15 13.04 -11.47 8.61
N TYR A 16 12.60 -10.92 7.46
CA TYR A 16 11.48 -9.98 7.42
C TYR A 16 10.22 -10.61 7.99
N HIS A 17 9.87 -11.78 7.49
CA HIS A 17 8.67 -12.47 7.94
C HIS A 17 8.74 -12.84 9.43
N LYS A 18 9.93 -13.21 9.92
CA LYS A 18 10.15 -13.55 11.33
C LYS A 18 10.04 -12.33 12.22
N LEU A 19 10.66 -11.20 11.84
CA LEU A 19 10.61 -9.94 12.59
C LEU A 19 9.19 -9.39 12.75
N TYR A 20 8.37 -9.55 11.70
CA TYR A 20 7.02 -9.01 11.65
C TYR A 20 5.91 -10.07 11.84
N PHE A 21 6.29 -11.29 12.26
CA PHE A 21 5.35 -12.40 12.48
C PHE A 21 4.26 -12.07 13.51
N GLU A 22 4.59 -11.31 14.55
CA GLU A 22 3.69 -10.91 15.64
C GLU A 22 2.75 -9.74 15.27
N ARG A 23 2.79 -9.25 14.04
CA ARG A 23 1.75 -8.33 13.56
C ARG A 23 0.43 -9.08 13.58
N ASP A 24 -0.31 -8.86 14.65
CA ASP A 24 -1.45 -9.65 15.09
C ASP A 24 -2.50 -9.79 13.98
N GLU A 25 -2.80 -11.04 13.58
CA GLU A 25 -3.92 -11.32 12.66
C GLU A 25 -5.24 -10.78 13.23
N LYS A 26 -5.40 -10.75 14.56
CA LYS A 26 -6.58 -10.23 15.24
C LYS A 26 -6.70 -8.71 15.11
N GLU A 27 -5.57 -7.98 15.21
CA GLU A 27 -5.57 -6.53 14.99
C GLU A 27 -5.95 -6.20 13.54
N ALA A 28 -5.37 -6.91 12.58
CA ALA A 28 -5.69 -6.75 11.17
C ALA A 28 -7.17 -7.07 10.88
N GLU A 29 -7.68 -8.16 11.45
CA GLU A 29 -9.08 -8.54 11.33
C GLU A 29 -10.02 -7.50 11.97
N ALA A 30 -9.68 -7.01 13.17
CA ALA A 30 -10.47 -5.99 13.85
C ALA A 30 -10.52 -4.67 13.07
N PHE A 31 -9.38 -4.25 12.50
CA PHE A 31 -9.30 -3.06 11.65
C PHE A 31 -10.16 -3.22 10.39
N ILE A 32 -10.03 -4.33 9.66
CA ILE A 32 -10.81 -4.59 8.45
C ILE A 32 -12.31 -4.62 8.76
N LYS A 33 -12.74 -5.28 9.82
CA LYS A 33 -14.17 -5.31 10.22
C LYS A 33 -14.72 -3.90 10.47
N LYS A 34 -13.96 -3.05 11.17
CA LYS A 34 -14.34 -1.65 11.40
C LYS A 34 -14.38 -0.85 10.10
N LEU A 35 -13.36 -1.00 9.24
CA LEU A 35 -13.29 -0.30 7.97
C LEU A 35 -14.49 -0.66 7.08
N ILE A 36 -14.82 -1.93 6.96
CA ILE A 36 -15.96 -2.39 6.16
C ILE A 36 -17.30 -1.92 6.75
N ALA A 37 -17.44 -1.93 8.08
CA ALA A 37 -18.62 -1.37 8.75
C ALA A 37 -18.79 0.14 8.48
N HIS A 38 -17.67 0.89 8.35
CA HIS A 38 -17.66 2.31 8.02
C HIS A 38 -17.96 2.56 6.54
N LEU A 39 -17.27 1.85 5.62
CA LEU A 39 -17.39 2.05 4.18
C LEU A 39 -18.71 1.53 3.61
N GLN A 40 -19.34 0.54 4.25
CA GLN A 40 -20.58 -0.13 3.85
C GLN A 40 -20.61 -0.55 2.35
N PRO A 41 -19.60 -1.32 1.88
CA PRO A 41 -19.56 -1.72 0.48
C PRO A 41 -20.77 -2.62 0.13
N PRO A 42 -21.34 -2.48 -1.08
CA PRO A 42 -22.37 -3.40 -1.57
C PRO A 42 -21.91 -4.86 -1.49
N PRO A 43 -22.82 -5.81 -1.27
CA PRO A 43 -22.51 -7.23 -1.35
C PRO A 43 -21.82 -7.61 -2.67
N ASN A 44 -20.90 -8.57 -2.61
CA ASN A 44 -20.12 -9.04 -3.78
C ASN A 44 -19.25 -7.97 -4.46
N SER A 45 -18.96 -6.83 -3.79
CA SER A 45 -17.99 -5.85 -4.30
C SER A 45 -16.66 -6.53 -4.59
N ARG A 46 -16.02 -6.13 -5.70
CA ARG A 46 -14.67 -6.56 -6.06
C ARG A 46 -13.64 -5.66 -5.40
N MET A 47 -12.69 -6.26 -4.71
CA MET A 47 -11.70 -5.57 -3.89
C MET A 47 -10.28 -5.94 -4.30
N LEU A 48 -9.40 -4.94 -4.40
CA LEU A 48 -7.98 -5.10 -4.65
C LEU A 48 -7.21 -4.79 -3.36
N ASP A 49 -6.42 -5.74 -2.88
CA ASP A 49 -5.48 -5.56 -1.77
C ASP A 49 -4.06 -5.40 -2.34
N VAL A 50 -3.56 -4.17 -2.34
CA VAL A 50 -2.28 -3.78 -2.94
C VAL A 50 -1.17 -3.91 -1.91
N ALA A 51 -0.12 -4.66 -2.22
CA ALA A 51 0.93 -5.11 -1.31
C ALA A 51 0.35 -5.95 -0.17
N CYS A 52 -0.39 -6.99 -0.54
CA CYS A 52 -1.16 -7.84 0.37
C CYS A 52 -0.27 -8.73 1.27
N GLY A 53 1.03 -8.88 0.95
CA GLY A 53 1.94 -9.78 1.64
C GLY A 53 1.42 -11.22 1.67
N LYS A 54 1.36 -11.82 2.84
CA LYS A 54 0.81 -13.18 3.05
C LYS A 54 -0.73 -13.25 3.07
N GLY A 55 -1.42 -12.18 2.67
CA GLY A 55 -2.86 -12.16 2.44
C GLY A 55 -3.75 -12.05 3.68
N ARG A 56 -3.26 -11.56 4.83
CA ARG A 56 -4.04 -11.50 6.06
C ARG A 56 -5.31 -10.64 5.94
N HIS A 57 -5.22 -9.46 5.31
CA HIS A 57 -6.37 -8.57 5.08
C HIS A 57 -7.27 -9.14 3.98
N SER A 58 -6.68 -9.64 2.90
CA SER A 58 -7.41 -10.29 1.80
C SER A 58 -8.26 -11.45 2.30
N LYS A 59 -7.73 -12.32 3.19
CA LYS A 59 -8.48 -13.44 3.81
C LYS A 59 -9.69 -12.94 4.58
N THR A 60 -9.52 -11.89 5.38
CA THR A 60 -10.60 -11.28 6.16
C THR A 60 -11.69 -10.72 5.26
N LEU A 61 -11.33 -9.93 4.24
CA LEU A 61 -12.27 -9.39 3.26
C LEU A 61 -13.05 -10.50 2.54
N ALA A 62 -12.36 -11.55 2.08
CA ALA A 62 -12.99 -12.67 1.41
C ALA A 62 -13.92 -13.47 2.34
N SER A 63 -13.60 -13.59 3.64
CA SER A 63 -14.48 -14.23 4.63
C SER A 63 -15.77 -13.44 4.89
N MET A 64 -15.77 -12.13 4.61
CA MET A 64 -16.94 -11.25 4.69
C MET A 64 -17.81 -11.28 3.41
N GLY A 65 -17.47 -12.14 2.42
CA GLY A 65 -18.27 -12.34 1.21
C GLY A 65 -17.88 -11.46 0.02
N PHE A 66 -16.77 -10.72 0.09
CA PHE A 66 -16.28 -9.94 -1.05
C PHE A 66 -15.43 -10.78 -2.00
N THR A 67 -15.37 -10.38 -3.27
CA THR A 67 -14.44 -10.96 -4.24
C THR A 67 -13.13 -10.20 -4.17
N VAL A 68 -12.06 -10.86 -3.74
CA VAL A 68 -10.80 -10.21 -3.40
C VAL A 68 -9.67 -10.70 -4.30
N THR A 69 -8.89 -9.75 -4.78
CA THR A 69 -7.62 -10.00 -5.46
C THR A 69 -6.50 -9.37 -4.64
N GLY A 70 -5.54 -10.17 -4.20
CA GLY A 70 -4.32 -9.68 -3.55
C GLY A 70 -3.16 -9.62 -4.51
N ILE A 71 -2.39 -8.53 -4.49
CA ILE A 71 -1.14 -8.39 -5.25
C ILE A 71 0.01 -8.01 -4.34
N ASP A 72 1.16 -8.63 -4.56
CA ASP A 72 2.41 -8.29 -3.87
C ASP A 72 3.61 -8.54 -4.79
N ILE A 73 4.71 -7.81 -4.55
CA ILE A 73 5.93 -7.95 -5.32
C ILE A 73 6.77 -9.17 -4.88
N SER A 74 6.55 -9.69 -3.66
CA SER A 74 7.27 -10.83 -3.07
C SER A 74 6.70 -12.15 -3.56
N PRO A 75 7.45 -12.95 -4.35
CA PRO A 75 7.00 -14.29 -4.77
C PRO A 75 6.74 -15.23 -3.59
N ASP A 76 7.55 -15.16 -2.53
CA ASP A 76 7.41 -16.06 -1.37
C ASP A 76 6.18 -15.70 -0.55
N SER A 77 5.88 -14.41 -0.40
CA SER A 77 4.64 -13.97 0.24
C SER A 77 3.42 -14.45 -0.51
N ILE A 78 3.42 -14.33 -1.84
CA ILE A 78 2.32 -14.80 -2.69
C ILE A 78 2.21 -16.33 -2.70
N ALA A 79 3.33 -17.05 -2.75
CA ALA A 79 3.31 -18.52 -2.67
C ALA A 79 2.66 -19.00 -1.36
N PHE A 80 2.93 -18.30 -0.24
CA PHE A 80 2.25 -18.54 1.02
C PHE A 80 0.76 -18.16 0.95
N ALA A 81 0.41 -16.99 0.43
CA ALA A 81 -0.95 -16.49 0.35
C ALA A 81 -1.85 -17.40 -0.51
N LYS A 82 -1.31 -18.00 -1.56
CA LYS A 82 -2.02 -18.94 -2.47
C LYS A 82 -2.58 -20.18 -1.78
N GLN A 83 -2.09 -20.54 -0.59
CA GLN A 83 -2.67 -21.64 0.20
C GLN A 83 -4.09 -21.33 0.68
N PHE A 84 -4.51 -20.06 0.62
CA PHE A 84 -5.83 -19.56 1.02
C PHE A 84 -6.74 -19.22 -0.16
N GLU A 85 -6.29 -19.44 -1.40
CA GLU A 85 -7.10 -19.21 -2.60
C GLU A 85 -8.39 -20.03 -2.55
N LYS A 86 -9.47 -19.44 -3.02
CA LYS A 86 -10.82 -20.01 -3.12
C LYS A 86 -11.63 -19.21 -4.13
N ASP A 87 -12.87 -19.61 -4.43
CA ASP A 87 -13.73 -19.03 -5.47
C ASP A 87 -13.82 -17.49 -5.47
N ASN A 88 -13.66 -16.86 -4.29
CA ASN A 88 -13.72 -15.41 -4.15
C ASN A 88 -12.39 -14.78 -3.66
N LEU A 89 -11.25 -15.47 -3.78
CA LEU A 89 -9.96 -14.98 -3.32
C LEU A 89 -8.81 -15.50 -4.18
N ASP A 90 -8.13 -14.60 -4.89
CA ASP A 90 -6.98 -14.88 -5.73
C ASP A 90 -5.76 -14.03 -5.33
N PHE A 91 -4.54 -14.56 -5.60
CA PHE A 91 -3.29 -13.86 -5.32
C PHE A 91 -2.32 -13.89 -6.52
N PHE A 92 -1.67 -12.73 -6.79
CA PHE A 92 -0.75 -12.60 -7.91
C PHE A 92 0.54 -11.89 -7.49
N VAL A 93 1.68 -12.39 -7.98
CA VAL A 93 2.95 -11.65 -7.93
C VAL A 93 2.83 -10.49 -8.92
N HIS A 94 2.82 -9.26 -8.42
CA HIS A 94 2.66 -8.09 -9.26
C HIS A 94 3.28 -6.84 -8.63
N ASP A 95 3.93 -6.01 -9.45
CA ASP A 95 4.42 -4.70 -9.05
C ASP A 95 3.31 -3.66 -9.20
N MET A 96 2.94 -2.99 -8.10
CA MET A 96 1.84 -2.02 -8.10
C MET A 96 2.05 -0.84 -9.07
N ARG A 97 3.29 -0.60 -9.56
CA ARG A 97 3.57 0.43 -10.56
C ARG A 97 3.18 0.01 -11.99
N LEU A 98 2.95 -1.28 -12.21
CA LEU A 98 2.64 -1.82 -13.53
C LEU A 98 1.12 -1.94 -13.74
N PRO A 99 0.61 -1.64 -14.95
CA PRO A 99 -0.81 -1.80 -15.25
C PRO A 99 -1.25 -3.26 -15.15
N SER A 100 -2.46 -3.48 -14.60
CA SER A 100 -3.04 -4.83 -14.49
C SER A 100 -4.50 -4.85 -14.94
N TRP A 101 -5.39 -4.22 -14.21
CA TRP A 101 -6.81 -4.17 -14.50
C TRP A 101 -7.27 -2.77 -14.94
N GLY A 102 -8.35 -2.66 -15.67
CA GLY A 102 -8.99 -1.40 -16.03
C GLY A 102 -10.46 -1.37 -15.60
N ASN A 103 -10.85 -0.41 -14.76
CA ASN A 103 -12.24 -0.20 -14.30
C ASN A 103 -12.90 -1.49 -13.77
N TYR A 104 -12.19 -2.25 -12.96
CA TYR A 104 -12.62 -3.59 -12.53
C TYR A 104 -13.03 -3.67 -11.06
N PHE A 105 -12.32 -2.97 -10.16
CA PHE A 105 -12.56 -3.03 -8.74
C PHE A 105 -13.49 -1.92 -8.26
N ASP A 106 -14.32 -2.24 -7.28
CA ASP A 106 -15.16 -1.29 -6.56
C ASP A 106 -14.36 -0.59 -5.45
N TYR A 107 -13.42 -1.33 -4.84
CA TYR A 107 -12.52 -0.84 -3.80
C TYR A 107 -11.08 -1.30 -4.05
N ALA A 108 -10.13 -0.45 -3.68
CA ALA A 108 -8.71 -0.81 -3.59
C ALA A 108 -8.18 -0.39 -2.22
N PHE A 109 -7.24 -1.15 -1.68
CA PHE A 109 -6.66 -0.93 -0.36
C PHE A 109 -5.14 -1.01 -0.45
N ASN A 110 -4.45 -0.17 0.32
CA ASN A 110 -3.02 -0.29 0.62
C ASN A 110 -2.83 -0.01 2.11
N PHE A 111 -2.47 -1.03 2.87
CA PHE A 111 -2.47 -0.98 4.32
C PHE A 111 -1.05 -0.97 4.92
N PHE A 112 -0.93 -0.52 6.16
CA PHE A 112 0.23 -0.63 7.02
C PHE A 112 1.52 -0.04 6.43
N THR A 113 1.40 1.14 5.78
CA THR A 113 2.55 1.83 5.18
C THR A 113 3.25 0.96 4.13
N SER A 114 2.47 0.26 3.30
CA SER A 114 3.00 -0.51 2.16
C SER A 114 3.22 0.35 0.90
N PHE A 115 3.45 1.63 1.08
CA PHE A 115 3.74 2.64 0.09
C PHE A 115 4.94 3.50 0.53
N GLY A 116 5.55 4.26 -0.38
CA GLY A 116 6.67 5.15 -0.02
C GLY A 116 8.06 4.54 -0.22
N TYR A 117 8.19 3.38 -0.84
CA TYR A 117 9.44 2.64 -1.00
C TYR A 117 10.19 2.92 -2.30
N PHE A 118 9.62 3.71 -3.20
CA PHE A 118 10.21 3.97 -4.50
C PHE A 118 11.23 5.12 -4.44
N LYS A 119 12.15 5.16 -5.41
CA LYS A 119 13.23 6.14 -5.43
C LYS A 119 12.80 7.53 -5.91
N THR A 120 11.75 7.60 -6.73
CA THR A 120 11.35 8.84 -7.39
C THR A 120 9.86 9.12 -7.21
N ARG A 121 9.50 10.40 -7.20
CA ARG A 121 8.09 10.83 -7.22
C ARG A 121 7.32 10.19 -8.37
N ARG A 122 7.93 10.10 -9.55
CA ARG A 122 7.31 9.48 -10.73
C ARG A 122 6.90 8.02 -10.48
N GLU A 123 7.73 7.24 -9.80
CA GLU A 123 7.39 5.84 -9.49
C GLU A 123 6.21 5.74 -8.52
N HIS A 124 6.10 6.69 -7.56
CA HIS A 124 4.93 6.79 -6.68
C HIS A 124 3.67 7.19 -7.46
N ASP A 125 3.79 8.17 -8.38
CA ASP A 125 2.69 8.57 -9.26
C ASP A 125 2.27 7.42 -10.19
N ASP A 126 3.20 6.60 -10.68
CA ASP A 126 2.92 5.41 -11.48
C ASP A 126 2.08 4.40 -10.69
N ALA A 127 2.40 4.15 -9.41
CA ALA A 127 1.61 3.27 -8.55
C ALA A 127 0.19 3.81 -8.33
N PHE A 128 0.03 5.11 -8.02
CA PHE A 128 -1.30 5.72 -7.89
C PHE A 128 -2.10 5.65 -9.19
N ARG A 129 -1.43 5.88 -10.33
CA ARG A 129 -2.06 5.79 -11.66
C ARG A 129 -2.61 4.40 -11.94
N THR A 130 -1.86 3.34 -11.64
CA THR A 130 -2.31 1.97 -11.88
C THR A 130 -3.45 1.59 -10.95
N ILE A 131 -3.41 1.98 -9.67
CA ILE A 131 -4.48 1.77 -8.71
C ILE A 131 -5.75 2.52 -9.16
N ALA A 132 -5.65 3.80 -9.50
CA ALA A 132 -6.78 4.58 -9.97
C ALA A 132 -7.39 4.01 -11.25
N ARG A 133 -6.55 3.51 -12.19
CA ARG A 133 -7.01 2.84 -13.41
C ARG A 133 -7.76 1.54 -13.14
N SER A 134 -7.33 0.80 -12.13
CA SER A 134 -7.97 -0.47 -11.75
C SER A 134 -9.35 -0.29 -11.17
N LEU A 135 -9.63 0.87 -10.55
CA LEU A 135 -10.92 1.20 -9.96
C LEU A 135 -11.96 1.58 -11.04
N LYS A 136 -13.20 1.17 -10.81
CA LYS A 136 -14.36 1.67 -11.55
C LYS A 136 -14.55 3.17 -11.28
N PRO A 137 -15.22 3.93 -12.17
CA PRO A 137 -15.76 5.24 -11.84
C PRO A 137 -16.61 5.17 -10.56
N GLY A 138 -16.40 6.09 -9.62
CA GLY A 138 -17.02 6.05 -8.28
C GLY A 138 -16.40 5.07 -7.30
N GLY A 139 -15.47 4.20 -7.73
CA GLY A 139 -14.76 3.26 -6.87
C GLY A 139 -13.87 3.97 -5.85
N LYS A 140 -13.67 3.35 -4.69
CA LYS A 140 -12.93 3.96 -3.57
C LYS A 140 -11.55 3.34 -3.38
N PHE A 141 -10.57 4.17 -3.01
CA PHE A 141 -9.25 3.76 -2.58
C PHE A 141 -9.03 4.13 -1.12
N VAL A 142 -8.52 3.21 -0.34
CA VAL A 142 -8.11 3.47 1.05
C VAL A 142 -6.63 3.21 1.17
N ILE A 143 -5.88 4.23 1.57
CA ILE A 143 -4.47 4.10 1.92
C ILE A 143 -4.27 4.37 3.40
N ASP A 144 -3.54 3.47 4.08
CA ASP A 144 -3.13 3.61 5.47
C ASP A 144 -1.63 3.81 5.54
N TYR A 145 -1.23 5.01 5.88
CA TYR A 145 0.15 5.45 5.96
C TYR A 145 0.54 5.91 7.35
N LEU A 146 1.82 5.99 7.64
CA LEU A 146 2.29 6.62 8.86
C LEU A 146 2.03 8.13 8.80
N ASN A 147 1.67 8.73 9.94
CA ASN A 147 1.69 10.18 10.07
C ASN A 147 3.15 10.61 10.28
N THR A 148 3.73 11.24 9.27
CA THR A 148 5.16 11.58 9.24
C THR A 148 5.59 12.45 10.41
N HIS A 149 4.79 13.46 10.76
CA HIS A 149 5.10 14.37 11.86
C HIS A 149 5.07 13.68 13.22
N TYR A 150 4.05 12.87 13.46
CA TYR A 150 3.96 12.06 14.67
C TYR A 150 5.13 11.06 14.76
N ALA A 151 5.48 10.42 13.64
CA ALA A 151 6.56 9.45 13.59
C ALA A 151 7.94 10.07 13.86
N GLU A 152 8.19 11.31 13.42
CA GLU A 152 9.41 12.06 13.74
C GLU A 152 9.54 12.32 15.24
N GLU A 153 8.46 12.81 15.87
CA GLU A 153 8.45 13.15 17.29
C GLU A 153 8.54 11.93 18.22
N HIS A 154 7.99 10.79 17.79
CA HIS A 154 7.88 9.57 18.62
C HIS A 154 8.84 8.44 18.22
N ARG A 155 9.84 8.74 17.39
CA ARG A 155 10.78 7.72 16.89
C ARG A 155 11.68 7.19 18.00
N VAL A 156 11.72 5.85 18.12
CA VAL A 156 12.72 5.15 18.92
C VAL A 156 13.94 4.86 18.05
N ASN A 157 15.05 5.54 18.31
CA ASN A 157 16.24 5.48 17.44
C ASN A 157 16.93 4.12 17.47
N ASN A 158 17.03 3.48 18.62
CA ASN A 158 17.72 2.19 18.77
C ASN A 158 16.81 1.20 19.48
N GLU A 159 16.76 -0.02 18.97
CA GLU A 159 15.95 -1.10 19.50
C GLU A 159 16.65 -2.44 19.27
N ILE A 160 16.61 -3.33 20.25
CA ILE A 160 17.05 -4.72 20.10
C ILE A 160 15.83 -5.61 20.28
N LYS A 161 15.59 -6.49 19.34
CA LYS A 161 14.52 -7.50 19.41
C LYS A 161 15.10 -8.88 19.27
N GLN A 162 14.55 -9.83 20.01
CA GLN A 162 14.80 -11.26 19.82
C GLN A 162 13.49 -11.94 19.46
N VAL A 163 13.45 -12.60 18.32
CA VAL A 163 12.26 -13.31 17.84
C VAL A 163 12.67 -14.70 17.37
N ASN A 164 12.15 -15.74 18.02
CA ASN A 164 12.39 -17.13 17.65
C ASN A 164 13.88 -17.48 17.43
N GLY A 165 14.78 -17.02 18.34
CA GLY A 165 16.21 -17.28 18.30
C GLY A 165 17.03 -16.39 17.35
N THR A 166 16.40 -15.48 16.62
CA THR A 166 17.08 -14.45 15.82
C THR A 166 17.15 -13.15 16.59
N ASN A 167 18.32 -12.51 16.60
CA ASN A 167 18.51 -11.17 17.17
C ASN A 167 18.48 -10.12 16.05
N TYR A 168 17.74 -9.05 16.32
CA TYR A 168 17.62 -7.89 15.42
C TYR A 168 18.12 -6.65 16.16
N THR A 169 19.18 -6.03 15.65
CA THR A 169 19.64 -4.71 16.10
C THR A 169 19.11 -3.69 15.11
N ILE A 170 18.25 -2.80 15.59
CA ILE A 170 17.51 -1.85 14.75
C ILE A 170 17.96 -0.44 15.08
N HIS A 171 18.40 0.29 14.06
CA HIS A 171 18.72 1.70 14.14
C HIS A 171 17.85 2.52 13.20
N ARG A 172 17.22 3.59 13.70
CA ARG A 172 16.33 4.46 12.91
C ARG A 172 16.83 5.89 12.94
N TRP A 173 16.78 6.52 11.79
CA TRP A 173 17.03 7.96 11.60
C TRP A 173 16.15 8.48 10.47
N ASP A 174 16.22 9.76 10.21
CA ASP A 174 15.54 10.41 9.09
C ASP A 174 16.34 11.59 8.56
N ASP A 175 16.02 11.99 7.34
CA ASP A 175 16.39 13.27 6.73
C ASP A 175 15.13 14.08 6.37
N ALA A 176 15.26 15.09 5.52
CA ALA A 176 14.13 15.91 5.12
C ALA A 176 13.06 15.15 4.31
N GLU A 177 13.45 14.07 3.61
CA GLU A 177 12.61 13.40 2.61
C GLU A 177 12.25 11.96 3.00
N HIS A 178 13.05 11.30 3.87
CA HIS A 178 12.91 9.87 4.15
C HIS A 178 13.10 9.51 5.62
N PHE A 179 12.40 8.46 6.03
CA PHE A 179 12.73 7.66 7.20
C PHE A 179 13.61 6.49 6.79
N TYR A 180 14.60 6.19 7.62
CA TYR A 180 15.52 5.06 7.45
C TYR A 180 15.43 4.14 8.66
N LYS A 181 15.49 2.84 8.39
CA LYS A 181 15.56 1.82 9.42
C LYS A 181 16.56 0.75 9.01
N LYS A 182 17.75 0.79 9.60
CA LYS A 182 18.78 -0.23 9.44
C LYS A 182 18.50 -1.37 10.41
N ILE A 183 18.56 -2.60 9.91
CA ILE A 183 18.28 -3.81 10.63
C ILE A 183 19.46 -4.75 10.41
N ALA A 184 20.25 -4.99 11.46
CA ALA A 184 21.26 -6.03 11.48
C ALA A 184 20.64 -7.30 12.08
N VAL A 185 20.81 -8.41 11.37
CA VAL A 185 20.21 -9.71 11.68
C VAL A 185 21.29 -10.70 12.04
N ALA A 186 21.28 -11.17 13.28
CA ALA A 186 22.12 -12.27 13.75
C ALA A 186 21.26 -13.50 14.02
N ASP A 187 21.44 -14.55 13.21
CA ASP A 187 20.70 -15.81 13.30
C ASP A 187 21.67 -17.00 13.24
N PRO A 188 21.46 -18.09 14.01
CA PRO A 188 22.32 -19.27 13.97
C PRO A 188 22.50 -19.92 12.60
N SER A 189 21.59 -19.69 11.66
CA SER A 189 21.66 -20.19 10.29
C SER A 189 22.60 -19.38 9.40
N LEU A 190 22.99 -18.17 9.81
CA LEU A 190 23.87 -17.27 9.08
C LEU A 190 25.33 -17.49 9.49
N LYS A 191 26.25 -17.35 8.54
CA LYS A 191 27.71 -17.35 8.80
C LYS A 191 28.19 -15.99 9.35
N GLU A 192 27.57 -14.92 8.89
CA GLU A 192 27.84 -13.53 9.27
C GLU A 192 26.52 -12.79 9.41
N GLU A 193 26.51 -11.68 10.13
CA GLU A 193 25.31 -10.81 10.23
C GLU A 193 24.91 -10.29 8.85
N GLU A 194 23.62 -10.31 8.56
CA GLU A 194 23.05 -9.67 7.38
C GLU A 194 22.47 -8.31 7.75
N GLU A 195 22.64 -7.34 6.86
CA GLU A 195 22.13 -5.98 7.06
C GLU A 195 21.12 -5.61 5.98
N TYR A 196 20.02 -5.04 6.43
CA TYR A 196 18.98 -4.49 5.56
C TYR A 196 18.67 -3.04 5.95
N THR A 197 18.26 -2.23 4.98
CA THR A 197 17.84 -0.85 5.25
C THR A 197 16.49 -0.59 4.58
N GLU A 198 15.47 -0.38 5.39
CA GLU A 198 14.17 0.12 4.94
C GLU A 198 14.27 1.64 4.72
N ILE A 199 13.77 2.12 3.60
CA ILE A 199 13.71 3.54 3.24
C ILE A 199 12.27 3.88 2.89
N VAL A 200 11.67 4.82 3.63
CA VAL A 200 10.26 5.20 3.46
C VAL A 200 10.21 6.72 3.23
N ALA A 201 9.64 7.13 2.12
CA ALA A 201 9.46 8.55 1.81
C ALA A 201 8.55 9.23 2.85
N LYS A 202 8.79 10.49 3.13
CA LYS A 202 7.94 11.30 4.00
C LYS A 202 6.86 11.99 3.18
N PHE A 203 5.66 11.41 3.17
CA PHE A 203 4.50 12.00 2.50
C PHE A 203 3.53 12.57 3.52
N SER A 204 3.19 13.83 3.35
CA SER A 204 2.14 14.53 4.08
C SER A 204 0.75 14.26 3.48
N LEU A 205 -0.30 14.69 4.17
CA LEU A 205 -1.67 14.70 3.61
C LEU A 205 -1.74 15.52 2.31
N GLY A 206 -0.98 16.64 2.23
CA GLY A 206 -0.91 17.46 1.01
C GLY A 206 -0.32 16.68 -0.17
N ASP A 207 0.80 15.98 0.04
CA ASP A 207 1.44 15.16 -1.00
C ASP A 207 0.51 14.06 -1.52
N PHE A 208 -0.21 13.36 -0.62
CA PHE A 208 -1.20 12.37 -1.02
C PHE A 208 -2.38 12.98 -1.77
N THR A 209 -2.87 14.13 -1.32
CA THR A 209 -3.97 14.84 -2.00
C THR A 209 -3.57 15.22 -3.42
N ASP A 210 -2.36 15.71 -3.63
CA ASP A 210 -1.84 16.07 -4.95
C ASP A 210 -1.71 14.82 -5.85
N MET A 211 -1.10 13.73 -5.34
CA MET A 211 -0.97 12.48 -6.08
C MET A 211 -2.32 11.89 -6.48
N LEU A 212 -3.29 11.91 -5.58
CA LEU A 212 -4.65 11.41 -5.83
C LEU A 212 -5.39 12.28 -6.85
N SER A 213 -5.38 13.60 -6.65
CA SER A 213 -6.05 14.55 -7.56
C SER A 213 -5.50 14.47 -8.98
N PHE A 214 -4.18 14.29 -9.13
CA PHE A 214 -3.55 14.10 -10.43
C PHE A 214 -4.05 12.85 -11.17
N GLN A 215 -4.57 11.86 -10.44
CA GLN A 215 -5.18 10.65 -11.01
C GLN A 215 -6.72 10.73 -11.11
N GLY A 216 -7.32 11.90 -10.91
CA GLY A 216 -8.78 12.08 -10.91
C GLY A 216 -9.46 11.39 -9.73
N MET A 217 -8.80 11.42 -8.56
CA MET A 217 -9.36 10.90 -7.31
C MET A 217 -9.56 12.03 -6.31
N GLN A 218 -10.72 12.08 -5.71
CA GLN A 218 -11.09 13.05 -4.67
C GLN A 218 -10.93 12.44 -3.28
N VAL A 219 -10.20 13.11 -2.39
CA VAL A 219 -10.17 12.74 -0.96
C VAL A 219 -11.53 13.02 -0.35
N LEU A 220 -12.12 12.03 0.30
CA LEU A 220 -13.42 12.13 0.97
C LEU A 220 -13.28 12.25 2.49
N GLU A 221 -12.42 11.41 3.08
CA GLU A 221 -12.28 11.28 4.54
C GLU A 221 -10.81 11.04 4.90
N VAL A 222 -10.41 11.52 6.09
CA VAL A 222 -9.07 11.34 6.62
C VAL A 222 -9.16 11.00 8.10
N PHE A 223 -8.55 9.88 8.51
CA PHE A 223 -8.53 9.40 9.88
C PHE A 223 -7.12 9.30 10.42
N GLY A 224 -6.97 9.40 11.73
CA GLY A 224 -5.68 9.42 12.42
C GLY A 224 -5.27 8.11 13.07
N ASP A 225 -6.17 7.14 13.17
CA ASP A 225 -5.94 5.84 13.80
C ASP A 225 -6.92 4.76 13.33
N TYR A 226 -6.74 3.52 13.81
CA TYR A 226 -7.60 2.38 13.49
C TYR A 226 -8.97 2.38 14.22
N GLN A 227 -9.26 3.42 14.97
CA GLN A 227 -10.58 3.67 15.58
C GLN A 227 -11.41 4.67 14.74
N PHE A 228 -10.81 5.18 13.62
CA PHE A 228 -11.38 6.23 12.76
C PHE A 228 -11.60 7.58 13.48
N ASN A 229 -10.76 7.88 14.47
CA ASN A 229 -10.70 9.21 15.01
C ASN A 229 -10.21 10.22 13.97
N PRO A 230 -10.61 11.48 14.04
CA PRO A 230 -10.16 12.52 13.12
C PRO A 230 -8.63 12.61 13.08
N TYR A 231 -8.08 12.82 11.89
CA TYR A 231 -6.64 13.03 11.71
C TYR A 231 -6.20 14.35 12.37
N ASP A 232 -5.16 14.24 13.16
CA ASP A 232 -4.42 15.38 13.72
C ASP A 232 -2.93 15.15 13.42
N VAL A 233 -2.32 16.10 12.71
CA VAL A 233 -0.92 15.99 12.24
C VAL A 233 0.09 15.77 13.37
N ARG A 234 -0.22 16.19 14.59
CA ARG A 234 0.70 16.06 15.74
C ARG A 234 0.33 14.97 16.73
N LYS A 235 -0.94 14.57 16.78
CA LYS A 235 -1.45 13.72 17.87
C LYS A 235 -1.78 12.31 17.47
N THR A 236 -2.01 12.05 16.18
CA THR A 236 -2.45 10.75 15.73
C THR A 236 -1.35 9.98 14.99
N PRO A 237 -1.19 8.68 15.22
CA PRO A 237 -0.06 7.93 14.67
C PRO A 237 -0.20 7.57 13.18
N ARG A 238 -1.42 7.65 12.64
CA ARG A 238 -1.69 7.24 11.26
C ARG A 238 -2.22 8.39 10.42
N LEU A 239 -2.13 8.18 9.11
CA LEU A 239 -2.77 8.97 8.06
C LEU A 239 -3.53 7.97 7.19
N ILE A 240 -4.82 7.80 7.47
CA ILE A 240 -5.70 6.90 6.71
C ILE A 240 -6.59 7.75 5.83
N ILE A 241 -6.44 7.62 4.51
CA ILE A 241 -7.15 8.43 3.54
C ILE A 241 -8.15 7.54 2.79
N VAL A 242 -9.40 7.97 2.72
CA VAL A 242 -10.42 7.42 1.83
C VAL A 242 -10.60 8.37 0.66
N ALA A 243 -10.32 7.89 -0.54
CA ALA A 243 -10.50 8.67 -1.77
C ALA A 243 -11.45 7.96 -2.73
N ARG A 244 -12.11 8.71 -3.61
CA ARG A 244 -13.03 8.20 -4.62
C ARG A 244 -12.57 8.61 -6.01
N LYS A 245 -12.57 7.67 -6.93
CA LYS A 245 -12.36 7.96 -8.35
C LYS A 245 -13.54 8.75 -8.91
N GLU A 246 -13.25 9.88 -9.53
CA GLU A 246 -14.28 10.71 -10.15
C GLU A 246 -15.00 9.96 -11.27
N GLU A 247 -16.29 10.21 -11.40
CA GLU A 247 -17.05 9.80 -12.56
C GLU A 247 -16.71 10.75 -13.70
N LEU A 248 -16.23 10.21 -14.82
CA LEU A 248 -16.02 11.03 -16.00
C LEU A 248 -17.39 11.53 -16.50
N ASP A 249 -17.62 12.82 -16.40
CA ASP A 249 -18.80 13.46 -16.95
C ASP A 249 -18.92 13.10 -18.46
N LYS A 250 -20.12 12.75 -18.90
CA LYS A 250 -20.37 12.39 -20.31
C LYS A 250 -19.90 13.47 -21.29
N GLY A 251 -19.91 14.75 -20.86
CA GLY A 251 -19.41 15.88 -21.64
C GLY A 251 -17.88 15.94 -21.81
N ASP A 252 -17.09 15.37 -20.90
CA ASP A 252 -15.64 15.32 -21.03
C ASP A 252 -15.14 14.18 -21.93
N LYS A 253 -15.93 13.13 -22.11
CA LYS A 253 -15.64 12.08 -23.11
C LYS A 253 -15.67 12.63 -24.54
N GLU A 254 -16.61 13.49 -24.84
CA GLU A 254 -16.70 14.12 -26.16
C GLU A 254 -15.54 15.09 -26.39
N LYS A 255 -15.15 15.90 -25.40
CA LYS A 255 -14.03 16.84 -25.55
C LYS A 255 -12.67 16.14 -25.74
N ARG A 256 -12.43 15.00 -25.09
CA ARG A 256 -11.19 14.22 -25.29
C ARG A 256 -11.15 13.52 -26.65
N LEU A 257 -12.28 13.02 -27.17
CA LEU A 257 -12.35 12.45 -28.51
C LEU A 257 -12.08 13.51 -29.60
N TYR A 258 -12.46 14.77 -29.37
CA TYR A 258 -12.18 15.87 -30.30
C TYR A 258 -10.78 16.47 -30.17
N SER A 259 -10.07 16.30 -29.04
CA SER A 259 -8.70 16.77 -28.88
C SER A 259 -7.65 15.82 -29.47
N ASP A 260 -7.91 14.53 -29.51
CA ASP A 260 -7.02 13.54 -30.15
C ASP A 260 -7.20 13.44 -31.69
N GLY A 261 -8.29 14.00 -32.22
CA GLY A 261 -8.62 13.92 -33.65
C GLY A 261 -8.03 15.05 -34.54
N ARG A 262 -7.22 15.98 -33.98
CA ARG A 262 -6.65 17.09 -34.79
C ARG A 262 -5.11 17.05 -34.86
N ARG A 263 -4.59 15.98 -35.44
CA ARG A 263 -3.22 15.93 -35.99
C ARG A 263 -3.13 14.97 -37.17
N THR A 264 -3.95 15.19 -38.20
CA THR A 264 -3.66 14.79 -39.57
C THR A 264 -4.47 15.71 -40.47
N ASP A 265 -3.78 16.55 -41.13
CA ASP A 265 -4.07 17.20 -42.40
C ASP A 265 -3.60 18.65 -42.43
N ALA A 266 -2.32 18.83 -42.68
CA ALA A 266 -1.75 20.02 -43.29
C ALA A 266 -0.39 19.69 -43.89
N LEU A 267 -0.42 18.95 -45.00
CA LEU A 267 0.64 18.94 -46.01
C LEU A 267 -0.04 18.58 -47.36
N THR A 268 -0.51 19.62 -48.04
CA THR A 268 -0.50 19.75 -49.51
C THR A 268 -0.06 21.15 -49.85
#